data_d41036312a6a0dfe79cba4732b955ce3
#
_entry.id   d41036312a6a0dfe79cba4732b955ce3
#
_cell.length_a   1.000
_cell.length_b   1.000
_cell.length_c   1.000
_cell.angle_alpha   90.00
_cell.angle_beta   90.00
_cell.angle_gamma   90.00
#
_symmetry.space_group_name_H-M   'P 1'
#
loop_
_entity.id
_entity.type
_entity.pdbx_description
1 polymer ?
#
loop_
_entity_poly.entity_id
_entity_poly.type
_entity_poly.pdbx_seq_one_letter_code
_entity_poly.pdbx_strand_id
1 'polypeptide(L)'
;MQTLDVYQSLWAMEQRHPRKPEPSAEENFARIAEAGYTGVCLDPSVPEIPETRALLPLLQKYGLNCMLNVFPHSVAELRPLLELADEMNAELVNIIGGVMPVAVEEAVPVAEAWLRTSDDFSFPVLFETHRDSLLNDLFYTLQLIERVPDMRLCADLSHFVVNREMRLPLRDEDRAYMSTILNRSDCFQGRAQIGRA
;
A
#
# COMPACT_ATOMS: atom_id res chain seq x y z
N MET A 1 8.15 -18.16 17.47
CA MET A 1 7.49 -16.93 17.95
C MET A 1 7.23 -16.11 16.70
N GLN A 2 6.00 -15.72 16.42
CA GLN A 2 5.70 -14.93 15.24
C GLN A 2 6.03 -13.46 15.56
N THR A 3 6.90 -12.83 14.78
CA THR A 3 7.23 -11.40 14.90
C THR A 3 6.30 -10.61 14.00
N LEU A 4 5.85 -9.45 14.46
CA LEU A 4 5.08 -8.50 13.67
C LEU A 4 5.98 -7.32 13.33
N ASP A 5 6.18 -7.10 12.04
CA ASP A 5 6.88 -5.91 11.55
C ASP A 5 5.86 -4.77 11.36
N VAL A 6 6.18 -3.61 11.93
CA VAL A 6 5.30 -2.45 11.92
C VAL A 6 6.00 -1.27 11.24
N TYR A 7 5.41 -0.80 10.15
CA TYR A 7 5.91 0.31 9.35
C TYR A 7 5.07 1.57 9.57
N GLN A 8 5.72 2.71 9.73
CA GLN A 8 5.05 4.00 9.78
C GLN A 8 5.01 4.61 8.38
N SER A 9 3.81 4.92 7.86
CA SER A 9 3.68 5.68 6.63
C SER A 9 4.20 7.11 6.84
N LEU A 10 5.11 7.55 5.99
CA LEU A 10 5.66 8.90 6.03
C LEU A 10 4.59 9.93 5.66
N TRP A 11 3.76 9.62 4.67
CA TRP A 11 2.59 10.44 4.29
C TRP A 11 1.67 10.73 5.48
N ALA A 12 1.43 9.75 6.35
CA ALA A 12 0.59 9.94 7.53
C ALA A 12 1.21 10.90 8.58
N MET A 13 2.46 11.28 8.41
CA MET A 13 3.15 12.25 9.28
C MET A 13 3.12 13.68 8.74
N GLU A 14 2.66 13.86 7.50
CA GLU A 14 2.55 15.15 6.85
C GLU A 14 1.27 15.91 7.27
N GLN A 15 1.30 17.23 7.15
CA GLN A 15 0.15 18.13 7.36
C GLN A 15 -0.62 17.91 8.67
N ARG A 16 0.06 17.40 9.70
CA ARG A 16 -0.57 17.12 11.01
C ARG A 16 -1.01 18.37 11.75
N HIS A 17 -0.40 19.50 11.45
CA HIS A 17 -0.66 20.77 12.11
C HIS A 17 -0.71 21.93 11.11
N PRO A 18 -1.90 22.37 10.66
CA PRO A 18 -2.04 23.36 9.58
C PRO A 18 -1.41 24.73 9.87
N ARG A 19 -0.92 24.98 11.09
CA ARG A 19 -0.30 26.24 11.52
C ARG A 19 1.16 26.09 11.97
N LYS A 20 1.74 24.91 11.85
CA LYS A 20 3.15 24.66 12.17
C LYS A 20 3.90 24.30 10.91
N PRO A 21 5.20 24.64 10.80
CA PRO A 21 6.02 24.16 9.70
C PRO A 21 6.06 22.62 9.73
N GLU A 22 6.12 22.02 8.54
CA GLU A 22 6.32 20.59 8.41
C GLU A 22 7.68 20.19 9.00
N PRO A 23 7.75 19.10 9.75
CA PRO A 23 9.00 18.52 10.16
C PRO A 23 9.82 18.09 8.94
N SER A 24 11.13 18.18 9.04
CA SER A 24 12.02 17.63 8.02
C SER A 24 11.89 16.09 7.96
N ALA A 25 12.27 15.50 6.82
CA ALA A 25 12.33 14.05 6.70
C ALA A 25 13.19 13.43 7.81
N GLU A 26 14.33 14.04 8.13
CA GLU A 26 15.23 13.58 9.20
C GLU A 26 14.55 13.57 10.58
N GLU A 27 13.79 14.61 10.92
CA GLU A 27 13.04 14.66 12.18
C GLU A 27 11.94 13.58 12.23
N ASN A 28 11.28 13.29 11.11
CA ASN A 28 10.28 12.23 11.02
C ASN A 28 10.92 10.86 11.19
N PHE A 29 12.04 10.58 10.51
CA PHE A 29 12.76 9.33 10.65
C PHE A 29 13.28 9.09 12.07
N ALA A 30 13.81 10.12 12.71
CA ALA A 30 14.22 10.05 14.11
C ALA A 30 13.06 9.66 15.04
N ARG A 31 11.89 10.28 14.87
CA ARG A 31 10.67 9.97 15.66
C ARG A 31 10.17 8.56 15.44
N ILE A 32 10.22 8.05 14.19
CA ILE A 32 9.80 6.70 13.83
C ILE A 32 10.72 5.69 14.54
N ALA A 33 12.04 5.90 14.47
CA ALA A 33 13.02 5.05 15.13
C ALA A 33 12.86 5.07 16.66
N GLU A 34 12.69 6.26 17.26
CA GLU A 34 12.48 6.44 18.70
C GLU A 34 11.19 5.77 19.18
N ALA A 35 10.14 5.77 18.36
CA ALA A 35 8.87 5.09 18.65
C ALA A 35 8.93 3.57 18.54
N GLY A 36 10.03 3.00 18.04
CA GLY A 36 10.25 1.56 17.96
C GLY A 36 9.57 0.87 16.77
N TYR A 37 9.26 1.61 15.70
CA TYR A 37 8.79 1.00 14.45
C TYR A 37 9.90 0.19 13.78
N THR A 38 9.52 -0.89 13.09
CA THR A 38 10.45 -1.72 12.31
C THR A 38 10.99 -0.97 11.09
N GLY A 39 10.15 -0.12 10.48
CA GLY A 39 10.52 0.58 9.27
C GLY A 39 9.60 1.75 8.90
N VAL A 40 9.85 2.28 7.72
CA VAL A 40 9.11 3.38 7.09
C VAL A 40 8.43 2.88 5.84
N CYS A 41 7.17 3.26 5.64
CA CYS A 41 6.47 3.12 4.38
C CYS A 41 6.55 4.45 3.63
N LEU A 42 7.05 4.41 2.39
CA LEU A 42 7.17 5.54 1.47
C LEU A 42 6.17 5.36 0.32
N ASP A 43 5.68 6.46 -0.23
CA ASP A 43 4.53 6.46 -1.13
C ASP A 43 4.86 7.11 -2.51
N PRO A 44 5.85 6.56 -3.30
CA PRO A 44 6.28 7.19 -4.55
C PRO A 44 5.38 6.87 -5.75
N SER A 45 5.20 7.86 -6.60
CA SER A 45 4.90 7.73 -8.03
C SER A 45 6.18 7.89 -8.87
N VAL A 46 6.11 7.66 -10.18
CA VAL A 46 7.30 7.76 -11.05
C VAL A 46 8.01 9.12 -10.98
N PRO A 47 7.31 10.28 -10.99
CA PRO A 47 7.97 11.58 -10.82
C PRO A 47 8.73 11.74 -9.51
N GLU A 48 8.32 11.04 -8.44
CA GLU A 48 8.87 11.17 -7.09
C GLU A 48 10.05 10.21 -6.82
N ILE A 49 10.44 9.39 -7.79
CA ILE A 49 11.59 8.47 -7.68
C ILE A 49 12.87 9.17 -7.18
N PRO A 50 13.28 10.35 -7.72
CA PRO A 50 14.53 10.99 -7.28
C PRO A 50 14.48 11.44 -5.80
N GLU A 51 13.33 11.96 -5.36
CA GLU A 51 13.12 12.44 -4.00
C GLU A 51 13.07 11.27 -3.01
N THR A 52 12.37 10.20 -3.38
CA THR A 52 12.31 8.98 -2.56
C THR A 52 13.68 8.33 -2.41
N ARG A 53 14.43 8.20 -3.51
CA ARG A 53 15.83 7.70 -3.49
C ARG A 53 16.72 8.48 -2.55
N ALA A 54 16.53 9.81 -2.45
CA ALA A 54 17.29 10.67 -1.56
C ALA A 54 17.08 10.38 -0.06
N LEU A 55 16.06 9.59 0.30
CA LEU A 55 15.79 9.18 1.68
C LEU A 55 16.61 7.94 2.12
N LEU A 56 17.26 7.23 1.21
CA LEU A 56 18.06 6.04 1.52
C LEU A 56 19.10 6.25 2.64
N PRO A 57 19.86 7.37 2.68
CA PRO A 57 20.79 7.61 3.78
C PRO A 57 20.12 7.73 5.15
N LEU A 58 18.86 8.17 5.20
CA LEU A 58 18.10 8.27 6.46
C LEU A 58 17.65 6.89 6.94
N LEU A 59 17.21 6.01 6.05
CA LEU A 59 16.91 4.60 6.39
C LEU A 59 18.14 3.95 7.03
N GLN A 60 19.31 4.08 6.41
CA GLN A 60 20.56 3.53 6.91
C GLN A 60 20.98 4.16 8.24
N LYS A 61 20.88 5.48 8.38
CA LYS A 61 21.25 6.22 9.59
C LYS A 61 20.45 5.79 10.81
N TYR A 62 19.15 5.55 10.63
CA TYR A 62 18.24 5.21 11.72
C TYR A 62 17.99 3.71 11.86
N GLY A 63 18.57 2.88 10.99
CA GLY A 63 18.41 1.43 11.02
C GLY A 63 16.98 0.98 10.78
N LEU A 64 16.26 1.70 9.92
CA LEU A 64 14.85 1.44 9.59
C LEU A 64 14.75 0.66 8.27
N ASN A 65 13.91 -0.35 8.26
CA ASN A 65 13.55 -1.07 7.05
C ASN A 65 12.69 -0.20 6.13
N CYS A 66 12.58 -0.59 4.86
CA CYS A 66 11.81 0.14 3.85
C CYS A 66 10.66 -0.71 3.33
N MET A 67 9.51 -0.11 3.16
CA MET A 67 8.36 -0.61 2.42
C MET A 67 7.89 0.48 1.47
N LEU A 68 7.45 0.15 0.26
CA LEU A 68 6.91 1.13 -0.68
C LEU A 68 5.44 0.85 -0.99
N ASN A 69 4.62 1.89 -0.94
CA ASN A 69 3.33 1.94 -1.64
C ASN A 69 3.55 2.67 -2.96
N VAL A 70 3.42 2.00 -4.08
CA VAL A 70 3.73 2.56 -5.40
C VAL A 70 2.48 2.86 -6.20
N PHE A 71 2.48 3.99 -6.93
CA PHE A 71 1.34 4.51 -7.67
C PHE A 71 1.58 4.49 -9.19
N PRO A 72 1.59 3.32 -9.86
CA PRO A 72 1.69 3.26 -11.31
C PRO A 72 0.36 3.66 -11.96
N HIS A 73 0.36 4.63 -12.88
CA HIS A 73 -0.79 5.06 -13.68
C HIS A 73 -0.87 4.35 -15.03
N SER A 74 0.08 3.49 -15.33
CA SER A 74 0.09 2.59 -16.48
C SER A 74 0.80 1.28 -16.12
N VAL A 75 0.61 0.25 -16.95
CA VAL A 75 1.31 -1.03 -16.77
C VAL A 75 2.84 -0.84 -16.79
N ALA A 76 3.34 0.03 -17.68
CA ALA A 76 4.78 0.26 -17.85
C ALA A 76 5.43 1.00 -16.67
N GLU A 77 4.67 1.80 -15.93
CA GLU A 77 5.18 2.59 -14.80
C GLU A 77 5.54 1.76 -13.58
N LEU A 78 5.08 0.50 -13.49
CA LEU A 78 5.43 -0.35 -12.36
C LEU A 78 6.92 -0.67 -12.32
N ARG A 79 7.53 -1.00 -13.47
CA ARG A 79 8.95 -1.43 -13.52
C ARG A 79 9.91 -0.42 -12.86
N PRO A 80 9.95 0.87 -13.22
CA PRO A 80 10.86 1.83 -12.58
C PRO A 80 10.60 2.02 -11.08
N LEU A 81 9.38 1.78 -10.60
CA LEU A 81 9.05 1.82 -9.18
C LEU A 81 9.56 0.59 -8.43
N LEU A 82 9.54 -0.60 -9.06
CA LEU A 82 10.13 -1.80 -8.48
C LEU A 82 11.67 -1.75 -8.50
N GLU A 83 12.26 -1.15 -9.54
CA GLU A 83 13.71 -0.89 -9.59
C GLU A 83 14.13 0.06 -8.45
N LEU A 84 13.36 1.11 -8.17
CA LEU A 84 13.57 1.94 -6.99
C LEU A 84 13.47 1.13 -5.69
N ALA A 85 12.48 0.25 -5.57
CA ALA A 85 12.31 -0.60 -4.39
C ALA A 85 13.53 -1.51 -4.16
N ASP A 86 14.09 -2.07 -5.24
CA ASP A 86 15.31 -2.89 -5.18
C ASP A 86 16.52 -2.05 -4.73
N GLU A 87 16.72 -0.85 -5.31
CA GLU A 87 17.76 0.10 -4.88
C GLU A 87 17.63 0.50 -3.40
N MET A 88 16.41 0.63 -2.89
CA MET A 88 16.10 0.99 -1.51
C MET A 88 16.18 -0.19 -0.54
N ASN A 89 16.42 -1.42 -1.02
CA ASN A 89 16.33 -2.68 -0.30
C ASN A 89 14.98 -2.83 0.41
N ALA A 90 13.91 -2.55 -0.30
CA ALA A 90 12.56 -2.65 0.25
C ALA A 90 12.22 -4.11 0.58
N GLU A 91 11.62 -4.35 1.74
CA GLU A 91 11.17 -5.68 2.17
C GLU A 91 9.83 -6.08 1.58
N LEU A 92 9.05 -5.09 1.14
CA LEU A 92 7.69 -5.26 0.61
C LEU A 92 7.33 -4.08 -0.30
N VAL A 93 6.59 -4.35 -1.36
CA VAL A 93 5.96 -3.32 -2.20
C VAL A 93 4.46 -3.57 -2.29
N ASN A 94 3.66 -2.52 -2.09
CA ASN A 94 2.24 -2.52 -2.37
C ASN A 94 1.96 -1.70 -3.63
N ILE A 95 1.20 -2.26 -4.57
CA ILE A 95 0.72 -1.57 -5.76
C ILE A 95 -0.63 -0.91 -5.44
N ILE A 96 -0.68 0.42 -5.50
CA ILE A 96 -1.91 1.22 -5.54
C ILE A 96 -2.10 1.66 -7.00
N GLY A 97 -2.58 0.75 -7.83
CA GLY A 97 -2.58 0.92 -9.28
C GLY A 97 -3.64 1.89 -9.78
N GLY A 98 -3.23 2.98 -10.42
CA GLY A 98 -4.11 4.00 -11.00
C GLY A 98 -4.75 3.62 -12.35
N VAL A 99 -4.62 2.36 -12.80
CA VAL A 99 -5.31 1.83 -13.98
C VAL A 99 -6.65 1.25 -13.54
N MET A 100 -7.76 1.88 -13.93
CA MET A 100 -9.11 1.54 -13.46
C MET A 100 -10.07 1.22 -14.62
N PRO A 101 -10.00 0.02 -15.23
CA PRO A 101 -10.97 -0.41 -16.23
C PRO A 101 -12.38 -0.51 -15.63
N VAL A 102 -13.40 -0.24 -16.42
CA VAL A 102 -14.79 -0.34 -15.97
C VAL A 102 -15.21 -1.80 -15.77
N ALA A 103 -14.80 -2.69 -16.68
CA ALA A 103 -15.12 -4.11 -16.61
C ALA A 103 -13.96 -4.88 -15.94
N VAL A 104 -14.30 -5.83 -15.06
CA VAL A 104 -13.31 -6.65 -14.37
C VAL A 104 -12.48 -7.50 -15.35
N GLU A 105 -13.06 -7.90 -16.47
CA GLU A 105 -12.38 -8.63 -17.55
C GLU A 105 -11.22 -7.84 -18.15
N GLU A 106 -11.32 -6.51 -18.19
CA GLU A 106 -10.28 -5.61 -18.68
C GLU A 106 -9.19 -5.39 -17.62
N ALA A 107 -9.50 -5.61 -16.34
CA ALA A 107 -8.54 -5.52 -15.24
C ALA A 107 -7.61 -6.74 -15.17
N VAL A 108 -8.09 -7.91 -15.58
CA VAL A 108 -7.29 -9.15 -15.54
C VAL A 108 -5.95 -9.00 -16.25
N PRO A 109 -5.87 -8.56 -17.53
CA PRO A 109 -4.59 -8.40 -18.21
C PRO A 109 -3.67 -7.34 -17.57
N VAL A 110 -4.23 -6.35 -16.91
CA VAL A 110 -3.44 -5.34 -16.15
C VAL A 110 -2.78 -5.99 -14.93
N ALA A 111 -3.58 -6.68 -14.11
CA ALA A 111 -3.10 -7.37 -12.92
C ALA A 111 -2.04 -8.43 -13.25
N GLU A 112 -2.30 -9.25 -14.27
CA GLU A 112 -1.35 -10.26 -14.74
C GLU A 112 -0.05 -9.65 -15.29
N ALA A 113 -0.12 -8.51 -15.97
CA ALA A 113 1.07 -7.82 -16.47
C ALA A 113 1.92 -7.28 -15.30
N TRP A 114 1.29 -6.76 -14.26
CA TRP A 114 1.98 -6.34 -13.04
C TRP A 114 2.58 -7.51 -12.28
N LEU A 115 1.88 -8.65 -12.16
CA LEU A 115 2.43 -9.87 -11.56
C LEU A 115 3.68 -10.34 -12.32
N ARG A 116 3.60 -10.45 -13.66
CA ARG A 116 4.78 -10.81 -14.49
C ARG A 116 5.96 -9.85 -14.32
N THR A 117 5.70 -8.55 -14.16
CA THR A 117 6.77 -7.58 -13.88
C THR A 117 7.37 -7.80 -12.51
N SER A 118 6.55 -8.17 -11.52
CA SER A 118 6.98 -8.44 -10.15
C SER A 118 7.84 -9.70 -10.02
N ASP A 119 7.66 -10.69 -10.91
CA ASP A 119 8.45 -11.94 -10.92
C ASP A 119 9.96 -11.71 -11.16
N ASP A 120 10.35 -10.55 -11.69
CA ASP A 120 11.76 -10.19 -11.89
C ASP A 120 12.46 -9.73 -10.59
N PHE A 121 11.73 -9.58 -9.48
CA PHE A 121 12.24 -9.05 -8.21
C PHE A 121 12.11 -10.07 -7.08
N SER A 122 12.96 -9.93 -6.03
CA SER A 122 13.04 -10.92 -4.96
C SER A 122 12.16 -10.63 -3.75
N PHE A 123 11.63 -9.41 -3.64
CA PHE A 123 10.73 -9.02 -2.56
C PHE A 123 9.25 -9.28 -2.92
N PRO A 124 8.38 -9.50 -1.92
CA PRO A 124 6.94 -9.65 -2.15
C PRO A 124 6.34 -8.38 -2.73
N VAL A 125 5.45 -8.55 -3.72
CA VAL A 125 4.65 -7.47 -4.30
C VAL A 125 3.18 -7.78 -4.10
N LEU A 126 2.47 -6.88 -3.44
CA LEU A 126 1.06 -7.00 -3.08
C LEU A 126 0.24 -5.92 -3.81
N PHE A 127 -1.08 -6.12 -3.87
CA PHE A 127 -2.01 -5.13 -4.38
C PHE A 127 -2.83 -4.56 -3.23
N GLU A 128 -2.80 -3.25 -3.05
CA GLU A 128 -3.55 -2.62 -1.97
C GLU A 128 -5.01 -2.40 -2.33
N THR A 129 -5.90 -2.75 -1.42
CA THR A 129 -7.31 -2.37 -1.49
C THR A 129 -7.44 -0.88 -1.16
N HIS A 130 -7.49 -0.04 -2.18
CA HIS A 130 -7.44 1.41 -2.02
C HIS A 130 -8.46 2.10 -2.92
N ARG A 131 -9.12 3.16 -2.41
CA ARG A 131 -9.98 4.01 -3.24
C ARG A 131 -9.16 4.64 -4.36
N ASP A 132 -9.83 4.96 -5.47
CA ASP A 132 -9.19 5.58 -6.63
C ASP A 132 -8.01 4.75 -7.18
N SER A 133 -8.19 3.43 -7.21
CA SER A 133 -7.22 2.45 -7.69
C SER A 133 -7.91 1.26 -8.37
N LEU A 134 -7.12 0.32 -8.91
CA LEU A 134 -7.63 -0.91 -9.50
C LEU A 134 -8.56 -1.69 -8.55
N LEU A 135 -8.27 -1.68 -7.24
CA LEU A 135 -9.05 -2.40 -6.21
C LEU A 135 -9.95 -1.44 -5.40
N ASN A 136 -10.57 -0.49 -6.07
CA ASN A 136 -11.34 0.57 -5.47
C ASN A 136 -12.74 0.14 -4.94
N ASP A 137 -13.37 -0.88 -5.53
CA ASP A 137 -14.68 -1.39 -5.13
C ASP A 137 -14.60 -2.81 -4.59
N LEU A 138 -15.34 -3.11 -3.51
CA LEU A 138 -15.33 -4.41 -2.86
C LEU A 138 -15.75 -5.54 -3.80
N PHE A 139 -16.87 -5.38 -4.51
CA PHE A 139 -17.39 -6.46 -5.38
C PHE A 139 -16.54 -6.65 -6.63
N TYR A 140 -16.00 -5.56 -7.15
CA TYR A 140 -15.04 -5.60 -8.24
C TYR A 140 -13.76 -6.36 -7.81
N THR A 141 -13.25 -6.03 -6.63
CA THR A 141 -12.07 -6.69 -6.05
C THR A 141 -12.30 -8.18 -5.86
N LEU A 142 -13.46 -8.59 -5.30
CA LEU A 142 -13.80 -10.01 -5.12
C LEU A 142 -13.82 -10.75 -6.46
N GLN A 143 -14.39 -10.16 -7.51
CA GLN A 143 -14.41 -10.75 -8.84
C GLN A 143 -13.01 -10.84 -9.46
N LEU A 144 -12.15 -9.83 -9.26
CA LEU A 144 -10.81 -9.81 -9.83
C LEU A 144 -9.90 -10.87 -9.18
N ILE A 145 -9.91 -10.98 -7.84
CA ILE A 145 -9.09 -11.99 -7.13
C ILE A 145 -9.53 -13.43 -7.40
N GLU A 146 -10.77 -13.65 -7.81
CA GLU A 146 -11.26 -14.95 -8.28
C GLU A 146 -10.65 -15.31 -9.65
N ARG A 147 -10.50 -14.32 -10.54
CA ARG A 147 -9.94 -14.49 -11.89
C ARG A 147 -8.41 -14.49 -11.92
N VAL A 148 -7.78 -13.86 -10.93
CA VAL A 148 -6.33 -13.77 -10.80
C VAL A 148 -5.92 -14.39 -9.45
N PRO A 149 -5.85 -15.72 -9.37
CA PRO A 149 -5.65 -16.44 -8.10
C PRO A 149 -4.29 -16.19 -7.44
N ASP A 150 -3.29 -15.77 -8.21
CA ASP A 150 -1.94 -15.48 -7.70
C ASP A 150 -1.81 -14.09 -7.08
N MET A 151 -2.85 -13.24 -7.25
CA MET A 151 -2.87 -11.90 -6.65
C MET A 151 -2.94 -11.99 -5.13
N ARG A 152 -1.92 -11.44 -4.45
CA ARG A 152 -1.89 -11.26 -3.00
C ARG A 152 -2.16 -9.81 -2.64
N LEU A 153 -2.75 -9.57 -1.48
CA LEU A 153 -3.29 -8.27 -1.11
C LEU A 153 -2.57 -7.66 0.10
N CYS A 154 -2.52 -6.33 0.10
CA CYS A 154 -2.42 -5.51 1.28
C CYS A 154 -3.81 -4.97 1.62
N ALA A 155 -4.37 -5.35 2.75
CA ALA A 155 -5.73 -4.98 3.10
C ALA A 155 -5.78 -3.63 3.84
N ASP A 156 -6.25 -2.58 3.15
CA ASP A 156 -6.83 -1.39 3.77
C ASP A 156 -8.36 -1.47 3.67
N LEU A 157 -8.96 -2.17 4.61
CA LEU A 157 -10.41 -2.37 4.63
C LEU A 157 -11.20 -1.08 4.87
N SER A 158 -10.54 -0.04 5.36
CA SER A 158 -11.18 1.25 5.65
C SER A 158 -11.78 1.88 4.40
N HIS A 159 -11.15 1.66 3.23
CA HIS A 159 -11.65 2.16 1.95
C HIS A 159 -13.01 1.54 1.59
N PHE A 160 -13.17 0.24 1.77
CA PHE A 160 -14.45 -0.43 1.53
C PHE A 160 -15.53 -0.02 2.53
N VAL A 161 -15.15 0.12 3.81
CA VAL A 161 -16.09 0.59 4.86
C VAL A 161 -16.65 1.97 4.50
N VAL A 162 -15.79 2.89 4.07
CA VAL A 162 -16.21 4.26 3.71
C VAL A 162 -16.98 4.29 2.40
N ASN A 163 -16.48 3.65 1.33
CA ASN A 163 -17.13 3.68 0.01
C ASN A 163 -18.53 3.07 0.02
N ARG A 164 -18.77 2.09 0.90
CA ARG A 164 -20.05 1.42 1.02
C ARG A 164 -20.91 1.92 2.18
N GLU A 165 -20.46 2.96 2.89
CA GLU A 165 -21.14 3.50 4.07
C GLU A 165 -21.55 2.40 5.07
N MET A 166 -20.63 1.44 5.30
CA MET A 166 -20.90 0.29 6.16
C MET A 166 -21.11 0.73 7.60
N ARG A 167 -22.15 0.17 8.22
CA ARG A 167 -22.44 0.43 9.64
C ARG A 167 -21.78 -0.61 10.53
N LEU A 168 -21.31 -0.18 11.69
CA LEU A 168 -20.78 -1.07 12.72
C LEU A 168 -21.86 -1.41 13.77
N PRO A 169 -21.92 -2.67 14.24
CA PRO A 169 -21.14 -3.83 13.80
C PRO A 169 -21.48 -4.24 12.36
N LEU A 170 -20.48 -4.77 11.64
CA LEU A 170 -20.70 -5.23 10.28
C LEU A 170 -21.76 -6.33 10.21
N ARG A 171 -22.60 -6.33 9.18
CA ARG A 171 -23.52 -7.43 8.88
C ARG A 171 -22.74 -8.70 8.55
N ASP A 172 -23.37 -9.86 8.71
CA ASP A 172 -22.72 -11.15 8.45
C ASP A 172 -22.23 -11.30 7.00
N GLU A 173 -23.00 -10.78 6.05
CA GLU A 173 -22.63 -10.77 4.64
C GLU A 173 -21.38 -9.90 4.40
N ASP A 174 -21.32 -8.68 4.94
CA ASP A 174 -20.17 -7.80 4.81
C ASP A 174 -18.93 -8.41 5.47
N ARG A 175 -19.11 -9.11 6.61
CA ARG A 175 -18.05 -9.89 7.27
C ARG A 175 -17.51 -11.01 6.39
N ALA A 176 -18.37 -11.72 5.68
CA ALA A 176 -17.96 -12.81 4.79
C ALA A 176 -17.10 -12.25 3.63
N TYR A 177 -17.52 -11.14 3.01
CA TYR A 177 -16.74 -10.48 1.96
C TYR A 177 -15.37 -10.00 2.47
N MET A 178 -15.35 -9.33 3.63
CA MET A 178 -14.08 -8.88 4.23
C MET A 178 -13.16 -10.07 4.57
N SER A 179 -13.72 -11.18 5.06
CA SER A 179 -12.94 -12.39 5.32
C SER A 179 -12.29 -12.96 4.07
N THR A 180 -12.96 -12.88 2.91
CA THR A 180 -12.37 -13.29 1.62
C THR A 180 -11.15 -12.43 1.27
N ILE A 181 -11.23 -11.11 1.46
CA ILE A 181 -10.10 -10.20 1.26
C ILE A 181 -8.96 -10.53 2.24
N LEU A 182 -9.27 -10.67 3.54
CA LEU A 182 -8.27 -10.98 4.58
C LEU A 182 -7.52 -12.28 4.32
N ASN A 183 -8.21 -13.32 3.85
CA ASN A 183 -7.60 -14.62 3.52
C ASN A 183 -6.62 -14.55 2.34
N ARG A 184 -6.66 -13.48 1.55
CA ARG A 184 -5.75 -13.18 0.44
C ARG A 184 -4.67 -12.18 0.80
N SER A 185 -4.66 -11.66 2.03
CA SER A 185 -3.80 -10.56 2.45
C SER A 185 -2.61 -11.05 3.27
N ASP A 186 -1.44 -10.52 2.95
CA ASP A 186 -0.19 -10.76 3.68
C ASP A 186 0.26 -9.51 4.43
N CYS A 187 -0.35 -8.36 4.13
CA CYS A 187 -0.10 -7.09 4.79
C CYS A 187 -1.43 -6.38 5.11
N PHE A 188 -1.42 -5.52 6.13
CA PHE A 188 -2.60 -4.76 6.57
C PHE A 188 -2.23 -3.31 6.82
N GLN A 189 -3.06 -2.39 6.29
CA GLN A 189 -2.98 -0.98 6.63
C GLN A 189 -3.87 -0.69 7.84
N GLY A 190 -3.26 -0.23 8.93
CA GLY A 190 -3.97 0.20 10.13
C GLY A 190 -4.29 1.68 10.08
N ARG A 191 -5.58 2.04 10.05
CA ARG A 191 -6.04 3.44 10.14
C ARG A 191 -6.93 3.67 11.34
N ALA A 192 -6.67 4.74 12.08
CA ALA A 192 -7.65 5.28 13.01
C ALA A 192 -8.57 6.23 12.23
N GLN A 193 -9.79 5.80 11.94
CA GLN A 193 -10.80 6.68 11.35
C GLN A 193 -11.66 7.29 12.43
N ILE A 194 -11.63 8.62 12.54
CA ILE A 194 -12.60 9.37 13.33
C ILE A 194 -13.80 9.61 12.42
N GLY A 195 -14.80 8.73 12.53
CA GLY A 195 -16.08 8.93 11.85
C GLY A 195 -16.71 10.23 12.34
N ARG A 196 -17.26 11.04 11.43
CA ARG A 196 -18.21 12.09 11.84
C ARG A 196 -19.46 11.38 12.34
N ALA A 197 -19.83 11.65 13.60
CA ALA A 197 -21.10 11.30 14.16
C ALA A 197 -22.24 12.03 13.45
#